data_d8c132996eb6d8bdce69830f5e3d9110
#
_entry.id   d8c132996eb6d8bdce69830f5e3d9110
#
_cell.length_a   1.000
_cell.length_b   1.000
_cell.length_c   1.000
_cell.angle_alpha   90.00
_cell.angle_beta   90.00
_cell.angle_gamma   90.00
#
_symmetry.space_group_name_H-M   'P 1'
#
loop_
_entity.id
_entity.type
_entity.pdbx_description
1 polymer ?
#
loop_
_entity_poly.entity_id
_entity_poly.type
_entity_poly.pdbx_seq_one_letter_code
_entity_poly.pdbx_strand_id
1 'polypeptide(L)'
;MFNDTSSPLALLKTRRSGKPRDLVAPGPDDAQLRAMIEIATRTPDHGKLFPWRFVIVTTEQRPALSALLENAYRAEKPDAGKAEIAAMHEFATQAPALVVVLSSPKRESHIPLWEQELSAGAAAMNLLHAVHASGFAGGWLTAWPAYSERVRDAFGEAHEKIAGFVFIGTP
;
A
#
# COMPACT_ATOMS: atom_id res chain seq x y z
N MET A 1 -7.45 21.11 12.90
CA MET A 1 -6.54 20.90 11.73
C MET A 1 -6.33 19.41 11.61
N PHE A 2 -6.40 18.83 10.40
CA PHE A 2 -6.04 17.43 10.17
C PHE A 2 -4.52 17.30 10.00
N ASN A 3 -3.98 16.13 10.36
CA ASN A 3 -2.57 15.80 10.21
C ASN A 3 -1.62 16.83 10.88
N ASP A 4 -1.93 17.22 12.11
CA ASP A 4 -1.13 18.15 12.89
C ASP A 4 0.18 17.48 13.33
N THR A 5 1.29 17.91 12.76
CA THR A 5 2.63 17.39 13.04
C THR A 5 3.37 18.10 14.16
N SER A 6 2.71 18.98 14.91
CA SER A 6 3.33 19.75 16.02
C SER A 6 3.85 18.87 17.15
N SER A 7 3.30 17.68 17.32
CA SER A 7 3.80 16.64 18.23
C SER A 7 3.30 15.26 17.79
N PRO A 8 3.96 14.17 18.24
CA PRO A 8 3.47 12.82 17.97
C PRO A 8 2.02 12.59 18.42
N LEU A 9 1.64 13.12 19.57
CA LEU A 9 0.28 13.00 20.09
C LEU A 9 -0.73 13.80 19.26
N ALA A 10 -0.36 14.98 18.79
CA ALA A 10 -1.20 15.80 17.92
C ALA A 10 -1.46 15.06 16.62
N LEU A 11 -0.41 14.51 15.99
CA LEU A 11 -0.53 13.71 14.76
C LEU A 11 -1.45 12.50 14.96
N LEU A 12 -1.23 11.70 15.99
CA LEU A 12 -2.03 10.50 16.24
C LEU A 12 -3.52 10.82 16.49
N LYS A 13 -3.81 11.95 17.13
CA LYS A 13 -5.19 12.43 17.37
C LYS A 13 -5.88 12.98 16.13
N THR A 14 -5.12 13.56 15.21
CA THR A 14 -5.67 14.34 14.08
C THR A 14 -5.45 13.70 12.71
N ARG A 15 -4.64 12.63 12.64
CA ARG A 15 -4.31 11.96 11.37
C ARG A 15 -5.56 11.47 10.65
N ARG A 16 -5.72 11.88 9.40
CA ARG A 16 -6.77 11.39 8.49
C ARG A 16 -6.15 10.94 7.19
N SER A 17 -6.69 9.87 6.62
CA SER A 17 -6.29 9.39 5.30
C SER A 17 -6.61 10.44 4.24
N GLY A 18 -5.69 10.66 3.32
CA GLY A 18 -5.95 11.34 2.06
C GLY A 18 -6.70 10.43 1.10
N LYS A 19 -7.55 11.01 0.26
CA LYS A 19 -8.10 10.27 -0.88
C LYS A 19 -7.03 10.23 -1.98
N PRO A 20 -6.59 9.06 -2.44
CA PRO A 20 -5.47 8.98 -3.39
C PRO A 20 -5.64 9.84 -4.64
N ARG A 21 -6.85 9.96 -5.17
CA ARG A 21 -7.16 10.80 -6.34
C ARG A 21 -6.98 12.31 -6.11
N ASP A 22 -6.99 12.75 -4.85
CA ASP A 22 -6.84 14.15 -4.47
C ASP A 22 -5.38 14.49 -4.08
N LEU A 23 -4.49 13.48 -4.01
CA LEU A 23 -3.08 13.66 -3.69
C LEU A 23 -2.30 14.10 -4.92
N VAL A 24 -1.57 15.20 -4.78
CA VAL A 24 -0.83 15.81 -5.89
C VAL A 24 0.69 15.77 -5.69
N ALA A 25 1.42 16.14 -6.71
CA ALA A 25 2.88 16.34 -6.62
C ALA A 25 3.22 17.57 -5.75
N PRO A 26 4.41 17.59 -5.10
CA PRO A 26 5.39 16.52 -5.14
C PRO A 26 5.01 15.33 -4.28
N GLY A 27 5.43 14.12 -4.70
CA GLY A 27 5.48 12.95 -3.83
C GLY A 27 6.81 12.87 -3.09
N PRO A 28 6.96 11.91 -2.16
CA PRO A 28 8.25 11.61 -1.55
C PRO A 28 9.24 11.08 -2.61
N ASP A 29 10.50 11.46 -2.46
CA ASP A 29 11.59 10.87 -3.24
C ASP A 29 11.96 9.46 -2.74
N ASP A 30 12.87 8.79 -3.45
CA ASP A 30 13.28 7.42 -3.12
C ASP A 30 13.89 7.30 -1.72
N ALA A 31 14.67 8.29 -1.27
CA ALA A 31 15.30 8.27 0.05
C ALA A 31 14.23 8.43 1.14
N GLN A 32 13.28 9.33 0.94
CA GLN A 32 12.14 9.52 1.83
C GLN A 32 11.25 8.26 1.89
N LEU A 33 10.95 7.64 0.74
CA LEU A 33 10.18 6.38 0.71
C LEU A 33 10.88 5.26 1.49
N ARG A 34 12.20 5.11 1.32
CA ARG A 34 12.98 4.11 2.06
C ARG A 34 12.96 4.38 3.55
N ALA A 35 13.13 5.63 3.98
CA ALA A 35 13.06 6.02 5.38
C ALA A 35 11.68 5.73 6.00
N MET A 36 10.60 6.00 5.26
CA MET A 36 9.23 5.67 5.70
C MET A 36 9.02 4.15 5.83
N ILE A 37 9.56 3.35 4.90
CA ILE A 37 9.50 1.88 4.97
C ILE A 37 10.33 1.37 6.14
N GLU A 38 11.50 1.93 6.41
CA GLU A 38 12.31 1.59 7.58
C GLU A 38 11.53 1.81 8.89
N ILE A 39 10.81 2.93 9.00
CA ILE A 39 9.92 3.19 10.14
C ILE A 39 8.79 2.15 10.18
N ALA A 40 8.20 1.81 9.03
CA ALA A 40 7.14 0.81 8.95
C ALA A 40 7.58 -0.55 9.50
N THR A 41 8.84 -0.93 9.30
CA THR A 41 9.39 -2.20 9.82
C THR A 41 9.62 -2.20 11.34
N ARG A 42 9.42 -1.08 12.05
CA ARG A 42 9.47 -1.00 13.54
C ARG A 42 8.17 -1.49 14.19
N THR A 43 7.50 -2.39 13.54
CA THR A 43 6.25 -3.00 14.01
C THR A 43 6.55 -4.23 14.88
N PRO A 44 5.75 -4.50 15.93
CA PRO A 44 5.86 -5.73 16.70
C PRO A 44 5.75 -6.97 15.82
N ASP A 45 6.68 -7.89 15.99
CA ASP A 45 6.83 -9.09 15.18
C ASP A 45 7.19 -10.28 16.07
N HIS A 46 6.23 -11.15 16.33
CA HIS A 46 6.44 -12.34 17.14
C HIS A 46 7.38 -13.30 16.41
N GLY A 47 8.51 -13.62 17.04
CA GLY A 47 9.51 -14.52 16.49
C GLY A 47 10.44 -13.90 15.45
N LYS A 48 10.35 -12.59 15.17
CA LYS A 48 11.18 -11.88 14.17
C LYS A 48 11.11 -12.54 12.78
N LEU A 49 9.90 -12.80 12.34
CA LEU A 49 9.61 -13.49 11.08
C LEU A 49 9.58 -12.55 9.88
N PHE A 50 9.44 -11.23 10.13
CA PHE A 50 9.27 -10.21 9.09
C PHE A 50 8.15 -10.57 8.11
N PRO A 51 6.89 -10.77 8.58
CA PRO A 51 5.82 -11.32 7.77
C PRO A 51 5.19 -10.29 6.84
N TRP A 52 6.01 -9.39 6.30
CA TRP A 52 5.62 -8.33 5.36
C TRP A 52 6.72 -8.09 4.33
N ARG A 53 6.28 -7.58 3.18
CA ARG A 53 7.16 -7.00 2.16
C ARG A 53 6.55 -5.70 1.65
N PHE A 54 7.40 -4.79 1.23
CA PHE A 54 7.00 -3.52 0.64
C PHE A 54 7.55 -3.46 -0.79
N VAL A 55 6.68 -3.16 -1.75
CA VAL A 55 7.06 -3.01 -3.15
C VAL A 55 6.75 -1.58 -3.57
N ILE A 56 7.80 -0.81 -3.88
CA ILE A 56 7.65 0.53 -4.43
C ILE A 56 7.32 0.38 -5.93
N VAL A 57 6.21 0.97 -6.35
CA VAL A 57 5.84 1.05 -7.77
C VAL A 57 6.21 2.44 -8.26
N THR A 58 7.28 2.51 -9.06
CA THR A 58 7.78 3.79 -9.58
C THR A 58 6.84 4.40 -10.61
N THR A 59 7.01 5.68 -10.92
CA THR A 59 6.20 6.36 -11.93
C THR A 59 6.30 5.68 -13.30
N GLU A 60 7.50 5.21 -13.66
CA GLU A 60 7.76 4.51 -14.92
C GLU A 60 7.06 3.15 -15.01
N GLN A 61 6.78 2.54 -13.86
CA GLN A 61 6.07 1.25 -13.77
C GLN A 61 4.53 1.39 -13.77
N ARG A 62 4.00 2.62 -13.59
CA ARG A 62 2.54 2.83 -13.54
C ARG A 62 1.80 2.42 -14.82
N PRO A 63 2.33 2.65 -16.04
CA PRO A 63 1.70 2.12 -17.25
C PRO A 63 1.61 0.59 -17.27
N ALA A 64 2.65 -0.10 -16.81
CA ALA A 64 2.64 -1.56 -16.69
C ALA A 64 1.62 -2.04 -15.64
N LEU A 65 1.53 -1.36 -14.50
CA LEU A 65 0.49 -1.64 -13.50
C LEU A 65 -0.91 -1.43 -14.08
N SER A 66 -1.13 -0.35 -14.81
CA SER A 66 -2.42 -0.07 -15.47
C SER A 66 -2.83 -1.19 -16.42
N ALA A 67 -1.90 -1.65 -17.27
CA ALA A 67 -2.14 -2.77 -18.17
C ALA A 67 -2.38 -4.09 -17.44
N LEU A 68 -1.64 -4.36 -16.36
CA LEU A 68 -1.85 -5.53 -15.50
C LEU A 68 -3.27 -5.55 -14.93
N LEU A 69 -3.71 -4.42 -14.35
CA LEU A 69 -5.04 -4.32 -13.74
C LEU A 69 -6.15 -4.49 -14.77
N GLU A 70 -6.04 -3.87 -15.94
CA GLU A 70 -7.01 -4.07 -17.02
C GLU A 70 -7.07 -5.53 -17.48
N ASN A 71 -5.92 -6.15 -17.76
CA ASN A 71 -5.86 -7.52 -18.25
C ASN A 71 -6.41 -8.52 -17.21
N ALA A 72 -6.04 -8.36 -15.95
CA ALA A 72 -6.53 -9.20 -14.86
C ALA A 72 -8.05 -9.01 -14.66
N TYR A 73 -8.54 -7.76 -14.69
CA TYR A 73 -9.95 -7.46 -14.50
C TYR A 73 -10.81 -8.06 -15.63
N ARG A 74 -10.38 -7.89 -16.90
CA ARG A 74 -11.07 -8.49 -18.06
C ARG A 74 -11.07 -10.02 -18.03
N ALA A 75 -10.00 -10.64 -17.52
CA ALA A 75 -9.93 -12.09 -17.39
C ALA A 75 -10.90 -12.63 -16.34
N GLU A 76 -11.14 -11.88 -15.26
CA GLU A 76 -12.07 -12.25 -14.20
C GLU A 76 -13.52 -11.77 -14.47
N LYS A 77 -13.67 -10.73 -15.30
CA LYS A 77 -14.94 -10.11 -15.73
C LYS A 77 -14.92 -9.84 -17.23
N PRO A 78 -15.22 -10.83 -18.08
CA PRO A 78 -15.18 -10.68 -19.55
C PRO A 78 -16.09 -9.58 -20.10
N ASP A 79 -17.20 -9.29 -19.42
CA ASP A 79 -18.21 -8.27 -19.78
C ASP A 79 -17.95 -6.90 -19.15
N ALA A 80 -16.75 -6.69 -18.59
CA ALA A 80 -16.38 -5.42 -17.98
C ALA A 80 -16.57 -4.24 -18.94
N GLY A 81 -17.36 -3.27 -18.50
CA GLY A 81 -17.67 -2.06 -19.26
C GLY A 81 -16.52 -1.05 -19.25
N LYS A 82 -16.62 -0.05 -20.14
CA LYS A 82 -15.59 1.01 -20.26
C LYS A 82 -15.34 1.75 -18.93
N ALA A 83 -16.38 2.00 -18.14
CA ALA A 83 -16.25 2.71 -16.88
C ALA A 83 -15.45 1.90 -15.83
N GLU A 84 -15.63 0.59 -15.79
CA GLU A 84 -14.89 -0.30 -14.88
C GLU A 84 -13.41 -0.35 -15.27
N ILE A 85 -13.11 -0.43 -16.56
CA ILE A 85 -11.72 -0.40 -17.05
C ILE A 85 -11.07 0.96 -16.78
N ALA A 86 -11.77 2.07 -17.00
CA ALA A 86 -11.27 3.40 -16.66
C ALA A 86 -10.95 3.53 -15.16
N ALA A 87 -11.77 2.92 -14.28
CA ALA A 87 -11.48 2.89 -12.84
C ALA A 87 -10.20 2.09 -12.51
N MET A 88 -9.86 1.04 -13.27
CA MET A 88 -8.60 0.30 -13.10
C MET A 88 -7.40 1.16 -13.51
N HIS A 89 -7.52 1.92 -14.59
CA HIS A 89 -6.48 2.85 -15.02
C HIS A 89 -6.29 4.00 -14.01
N GLU A 90 -7.40 4.58 -13.53
CA GLU A 90 -7.35 5.60 -12.48
C GLU A 90 -6.67 5.05 -11.21
N PHE A 91 -7.05 3.84 -10.77
CA PHE A 91 -6.43 3.21 -9.61
C PHE A 91 -4.91 3.08 -9.76
N ALA A 92 -4.43 2.69 -10.94
CA ALA A 92 -3.00 2.51 -11.20
C ALA A 92 -2.20 3.82 -11.20
N THR A 93 -2.83 4.94 -11.59
CA THR A 93 -2.13 6.21 -11.90
C THR A 93 -2.33 7.31 -10.87
N GLN A 94 -3.29 7.14 -9.94
CA GLN A 94 -3.55 8.14 -8.91
C GLN A 94 -2.36 8.30 -7.95
N ALA A 95 -2.20 9.50 -7.41
CA ALA A 95 -1.15 9.93 -6.50
C ALA A 95 0.30 9.77 -7.05
N PRO A 96 1.23 10.63 -6.60
CA PRO A 96 2.62 10.62 -7.09
C PRO A 96 3.40 9.35 -6.72
N ALA A 97 3.18 8.78 -5.54
CA ALA A 97 3.90 7.59 -5.08
C ALA A 97 2.95 6.47 -4.65
N LEU A 98 3.40 5.22 -4.80
CA LEU A 98 2.68 4.00 -4.42
C LEU A 98 3.62 2.99 -3.81
N VAL A 99 3.22 2.46 -2.65
CA VAL A 99 3.83 1.30 -2.03
C VAL A 99 2.77 0.20 -1.89
N VAL A 100 3.05 -0.97 -2.45
CA VAL A 100 2.23 -2.17 -2.23
C VAL A 100 2.76 -2.87 -0.99
N VAL A 101 1.88 -3.12 -0.03
CA VAL A 101 2.22 -3.86 1.20
C VAL A 101 1.69 -5.28 1.05
N LEU A 102 2.59 -6.25 1.17
CA LEU A 102 2.27 -7.66 1.14
C LEU A 102 2.34 -8.24 2.55
N SER A 103 1.34 -9.01 2.93
CA SER A 103 1.43 -9.98 4.02
C SER A 103 2.15 -11.22 3.49
N SER A 104 3.33 -11.51 4.05
CA SER A 104 4.25 -12.57 3.63
C SER A 104 4.53 -13.53 4.78
N PRO A 105 3.52 -14.29 5.24
CA PRO A 105 3.64 -15.14 6.43
C PRO A 105 4.56 -16.32 6.19
N LYS A 106 5.30 -16.71 7.23
CA LYS A 106 6.14 -17.91 7.27
C LYS A 106 5.27 -19.08 7.76
N ARG A 107 4.75 -19.85 6.80
CA ARG A 107 3.79 -20.95 7.08
C ARG A 107 4.40 -22.11 7.85
N GLU A 108 5.70 -22.31 7.73
CA GLU A 108 6.49 -23.32 8.45
C GLU A 108 6.79 -22.96 9.91
N SER A 109 6.54 -21.73 10.30
CA SER A 109 6.74 -21.25 11.67
C SER A 109 5.64 -21.78 12.58
N HIS A 110 5.97 -22.02 13.87
CA HIS A 110 5.00 -22.33 14.92
C HIS A 110 4.16 -21.12 15.34
N ILE A 111 4.55 -19.91 14.92
CA ILE A 111 3.78 -18.69 15.20
C ILE A 111 2.50 -18.71 14.33
N PRO A 112 1.31 -18.51 14.92
CA PRO A 112 0.05 -18.55 14.18
C PRO A 112 0.02 -17.55 13.00
N LEU A 113 -0.54 -18.00 11.87
CA LEU A 113 -0.68 -17.14 10.67
C LEU A 113 -1.44 -15.86 10.98
N TRP A 114 -2.46 -15.93 11.83
CA TRP A 114 -3.26 -14.78 12.25
C TRP A 114 -2.41 -13.68 12.90
N GLU A 115 -1.48 -14.03 13.77
CA GLU A 115 -0.58 -13.05 14.41
C GLU A 115 0.34 -12.39 13.37
N GLN A 116 0.82 -13.16 12.41
CA GLN A 116 1.65 -12.66 11.32
C GLN A 116 0.88 -11.71 10.39
N GLU A 117 -0.38 -12.04 10.06
CA GLU A 117 -1.26 -11.18 9.27
C GLU A 117 -1.58 -9.86 10.00
N LEU A 118 -1.84 -9.90 11.31
CA LEU A 118 -2.03 -8.70 12.13
C LEU A 118 -0.78 -7.82 12.14
N SER A 119 0.41 -8.42 12.22
CA SER A 119 1.68 -7.71 12.17
C SER A 119 1.89 -7.01 10.82
N ALA A 120 1.53 -7.66 9.70
CA ALA A 120 1.57 -7.03 8.38
C ALA A 120 0.61 -5.82 8.28
N GLY A 121 -0.60 -5.93 8.84
CA GLY A 121 -1.53 -4.81 8.93
C GLY A 121 -1.00 -3.65 9.79
N ALA A 122 -0.34 -3.98 10.92
CA ALA A 122 0.30 -2.97 11.76
C ALA A 122 1.47 -2.28 11.05
N ALA A 123 2.25 -3.01 10.23
CA ALA A 123 3.33 -2.44 9.42
C ALA A 123 2.77 -1.47 8.35
N ALA A 124 1.65 -1.81 7.72
CA ALA A 124 0.96 -0.89 6.80
C ALA A 124 0.49 0.39 7.52
N MET A 125 -0.02 0.28 8.74
CA MET A 125 -0.41 1.46 9.53
C MET A 125 0.80 2.29 9.96
N ASN A 126 1.93 1.64 10.35
CA ASN A 126 3.17 2.34 10.64
C ASN A 126 3.71 3.10 9.42
N LEU A 127 3.59 2.53 8.22
CA LEU A 127 3.91 3.25 6.98
C LEU A 127 3.08 4.53 6.86
N LEU A 128 1.77 4.47 7.10
CA LEU A 128 0.92 5.66 7.08
C LEU A 128 1.33 6.70 8.13
N HIS A 129 1.70 6.27 9.34
CA HIS A 129 2.21 7.18 10.35
C HIS A 129 3.50 7.87 9.90
N ALA A 130 4.44 7.12 9.31
CA ALA A 130 5.67 7.67 8.76
C ALA A 130 5.40 8.68 7.64
N VAL A 131 4.49 8.36 6.72
CA VAL A 131 4.06 9.27 5.64
C VAL A 131 3.56 10.59 6.19
N HIS A 132 2.60 10.56 7.12
CA HIS A 132 2.03 11.78 7.67
C HIS A 132 3.03 12.56 8.54
N ALA A 133 3.87 11.87 9.32
CA ALA A 133 4.93 12.50 10.11
C ALA A 133 5.99 13.20 9.24
N SER A 134 6.16 12.75 8.00
CA SER A 134 7.08 13.34 7.01
C SER A 134 6.45 14.51 6.23
N GLY A 135 5.22 14.92 6.56
CA GLY A 135 4.55 16.06 5.93
C GLY A 135 3.77 15.73 4.66
N PHE A 136 3.69 14.45 4.27
CA PHE A 136 2.84 13.99 3.18
C PHE A 136 1.47 13.54 3.68
N ALA A 137 0.57 13.24 2.76
CA ALA A 137 -0.66 12.51 3.06
C ALA A 137 -0.65 11.15 2.37
N GLY A 138 -1.30 10.18 3.00
CA GLY A 138 -1.41 8.83 2.47
C GLY A 138 -2.82 8.25 2.61
N GLY A 139 -3.17 7.40 1.66
CA GLY A 139 -4.38 6.60 1.68
C GLY A 139 -4.06 5.12 1.49
N TRP A 140 -4.61 4.26 2.34
CA TRP A 140 -4.51 2.82 2.24
C TRP A 140 -5.77 2.27 1.60
N LEU A 141 -5.64 1.72 0.39
CA LEU A 141 -6.74 1.10 -0.34
C LEU A 141 -6.50 -0.40 -0.49
N THR A 142 -7.59 -1.14 -0.53
CA THR A 142 -7.61 -2.54 -0.94
C THR A 142 -8.31 -2.68 -2.29
N ALA A 143 -9.60 -2.44 -2.38
CA ALA A 143 -10.43 -2.58 -3.57
C ALA A 143 -10.23 -3.96 -4.27
N TRP A 144 -10.79 -4.16 -5.46
CA TRP A 144 -10.67 -5.40 -6.20
C TRP A 144 -9.20 -5.85 -6.45
N PRO A 145 -8.22 -4.94 -6.77
CA PRO A 145 -6.86 -5.38 -7.07
C PRO A 145 -6.17 -6.13 -5.91
N ALA A 146 -6.54 -5.84 -4.66
CA ALA A 146 -5.94 -6.51 -3.51
C ALA A 146 -6.41 -7.96 -3.35
N TYR A 147 -7.52 -8.33 -3.98
CA TYR A 147 -8.12 -9.67 -3.88
C TYR A 147 -7.93 -10.52 -5.12
N SER A 148 -7.44 -9.93 -6.23
CA SER A 148 -7.14 -10.66 -7.45
C SER A 148 -5.84 -11.46 -7.31
N GLU A 149 -5.91 -12.77 -7.54
CA GLU A 149 -4.71 -13.63 -7.54
C GLU A 149 -3.74 -13.24 -8.65
N ARG A 150 -4.26 -12.84 -9.82
CA ARG A 150 -3.44 -12.39 -10.95
C ARG A 150 -2.63 -11.13 -10.62
N VAL A 151 -3.24 -10.21 -9.87
CA VAL A 151 -2.55 -9.00 -9.42
C VAL A 151 -1.54 -9.36 -8.33
N ARG A 152 -1.90 -10.21 -7.35
CA ARG A 152 -0.98 -10.68 -6.33
C ARG A 152 0.27 -11.32 -6.95
N ASP A 153 0.11 -12.21 -7.92
CA ASP A 153 1.20 -12.96 -8.55
C ASP A 153 2.20 -12.06 -9.29
N ALA A 154 1.81 -10.83 -9.64
CA ALA A 154 2.73 -9.84 -10.19
C ALA A 154 3.61 -9.16 -9.12
N PHE A 155 3.22 -9.22 -7.85
CA PHE A 155 3.95 -8.59 -6.73
C PHE A 155 4.61 -9.60 -5.80
N GLY A 156 4.09 -10.81 -5.74
CA GLY A 156 4.49 -11.78 -4.73
C GLY A 156 4.21 -13.23 -5.09
N GLU A 157 4.34 -14.07 -4.09
CA GLU A 157 4.17 -15.50 -4.16
C GLU A 157 2.72 -15.91 -3.86
N ALA A 158 2.33 -17.12 -4.30
CA ALA A 158 0.97 -17.65 -4.12
C ALA A 158 0.50 -17.73 -2.66
N HIS A 159 1.43 -17.80 -1.70
CA HIS A 159 1.10 -17.82 -0.26
C HIS A 159 0.95 -16.43 0.35
N GLU A 160 1.33 -15.38 -0.36
CA GLU A 160 1.22 -14.00 0.11
C GLU A 160 -0.15 -13.41 -0.20
N LYS A 161 -0.48 -12.32 0.47
CA LYS A 161 -1.68 -11.52 0.23
C LYS A 161 -1.30 -10.06 0.10
N ILE A 162 -1.95 -9.33 -0.78
CA ILE A 162 -1.84 -7.88 -0.81
C ILE A 162 -2.61 -7.33 0.39
N ALA A 163 -1.88 -6.84 1.40
CA ALA A 163 -2.47 -6.18 2.56
C ALA A 163 -3.05 -4.81 2.18
N GLY A 164 -2.50 -4.19 1.16
CA GLY A 164 -3.04 -2.97 0.57
C GLY A 164 -2.06 -2.20 -0.31
N PHE A 165 -2.63 -1.20 -0.94
CA PHE A 165 -1.94 -0.21 -1.77
C PHE A 165 -1.91 1.11 -1.00
N VAL A 166 -0.72 1.59 -0.63
CA VAL A 166 -0.53 2.86 0.07
C VAL A 166 -0.11 3.91 -0.94
N PHE A 167 -1.04 4.77 -1.30
CA PHE A 167 -0.83 5.91 -2.17
C PHE A 167 -0.37 7.11 -1.36
N ILE A 168 0.62 7.84 -1.84
CA ILE A 168 1.29 8.92 -1.10
C ILE A 168 1.48 10.12 -2.00
N GLY A 169 1.24 11.31 -1.45
CA GLY A 169 1.45 12.58 -2.15
C GLY A 169 1.25 13.77 -1.22
N THR A 170 1.30 14.95 -1.79
CA THR A 170 0.94 16.19 -1.10
C THR A 170 -0.60 16.31 -1.04
N PRO A 171 -1.18 16.69 0.11
CA PRO A 171 -2.62 16.86 0.27
C PRO A 171 -3.18 18.03 -0.54
#